data_48eb610cda678856fba4ca29148bcc15
#
_entry.id   48eb610cda678856fba4ca29148bcc15
#
_cell.length_a   1.000
_cell.length_b   1.000
_cell.length_c   1.000
_cell.angle_alpha   90.00
_cell.angle_beta   90.00
_cell.angle_gamma   90.00
#
_symmetry.space_group_name_H-M   'P 1'
#
loop_
_entity.id
_entity.type
_entity.pdbx_description
1 polymer ?
#
loop_
_entity_poly.entity_id
_entity_poly.type
_entity_poly.pdbx_seq_one_letter_code
_entity_poly.pdbx_strand_id
1 'polypeptide(L)'
;MDLRNIAIIAHVDHGKTTLVDHLLRQAGAFGEHRQVADRALDRGDLERERGITILAKCTSLVWKDTRINIVDTPGHVDFGGEVERILNMVDGALVLVDAAEGVLPQTKFVVGKALARGLHPIVVVNKVDRADARPDEVHTEVFDLFAALGATDTQLDFQMLFASGRQGWADVTLDGPRRDLSALFDLILRTVPPPKVAPPEAPFAMVATILDYDNFLGRVLTGRVEQGRARLNMPLKVLHANGATVETGRMTKLLSFRGLDRVPIEEAAAGDIIAVAGLAEATVPDTIGAPDLASPLPAIPVDPPTLAMTFRINDGPLAGREGKKVTSRQIRERLFREAEGNVAIKVSESAEVDAFEVAGRGELQLGVLVETMRREGFELSIGRPRVLTPRNPETGEREEPTEEVLVDVDEPYSGVVVEKLARRKGELRDMRPSGAGKVRLTFLIPSRGLIGYYGEFLTDTRGTGIMNRLFAGYGPWRGPIEGRRFGSLISNSDGVAVHYALFYLQERGTLFVNPGDKVYVGLILGEHSRGSDLDVNPIREKKLTNIRAAGKDDAMLLIPPRRMSLEQAIAYVEDDELVEVTPSAIRLRKRHLDPHERKRSERRGEDEAA
;
A
#
# COMPACT_ATOMS: atom_id res chain seq x y z
N MET A 1 -6.83 17.42 32.00
CA MET A 1 -7.06 16.04 31.52
C MET A 1 -5.73 15.56 30.98
N ASP A 2 -5.22 14.48 31.52
CA ASP A 2 -3.97 13.89 31.06
C ASP A 2 -4.10 13.36 29.62
N LEU A 3 -2.98 13.24 28.93
CA LEU A 3 -2.94 12.87 27.52
C LEU A 3 -1.92 11.75 27.27
N ARG A 4 -2.27 10.79 26.42
CA ARG A 4 -1.35 9.78 25.88
C ARG A 4 -1.56 9.67 24.36
N ASN A 5 -0.47 9.64 23.62
CA ASN A 5 -0.50 9.44 22.17
C ASN A 5 0.16 8.11 21.83
N ILE A 6 -0.57 7.20 21.21
CA ILE A 6 -0.07 5.87 20.84
C ILE A 6 -0.30 5.58 19.35
N ALA A 7 0.64 4.87 18.75
CA ALA A 7 0.44 4.24 17.45
C ALA A 7 0.12 2.75 17.63
N ILE A 8 -0.73 2.20 16.80
CA ILE A 8 -0.96 0.76 16.74
C ILE A 8 -0.24 0.18 15.53
N ILE A 9 0.74 -0.67 15.81
CA ILE A 9 1.59 -1.35 14.84
C ILE A 9 1.17 -2.81 14.78
N ALA A 10 0.79 -3.27 13.60
CA ALA A 10 0.42 -4.67 13.40
C ALA A 10 0.72 -5.10 11.96
N HIS A 11 1.01 -6.38 11.77
CA HIS A 11 0.94 -6.98 10.44
C HIS A 11 -0.50 -7.03 9.94
N VAL A 12 -0.66 -7.17 8.62
CA VAL A 12 -1.96 -7.44 8.00
C VAL A 12 -2.55 -8.70 8.65
N ASP A 13 -3.84 -8.69 8.91
CA ASP A 13 -4.60 -9.77 9.55
C ASP A 13 -4.24 -10.12 11.01
N HIS A 14 -3.30 -9.47 11.67
CA HIS A 14 -3.03 -9.68 13.11
C HIS A 14 -4.16 -9.19 14.06
N GLY A 15 -5.23 -8.61 13.49
CA GLY A 15 -6.43 -8.22 14.23
C GLY A 15 -6.44 -6.79 14.77
N LYS A 16 -5.64 -5.89 14.16
CA LYS A 16 -5.54 -4.47 14.53
C LYS A 16 -6.90 -3.77 14.58
N THR A 17 -7.64 -3.78 13.48
CA THR A 17 -8.95 -3.12 13.37
C THR A 17 -9.95 -3.67 14.38
N THR A 18 -9.97 -4.99 14.58
CA THR A 18 -10.86 -5.65 15.55
C THR A 18 -10.54 -5.21 16.98
N LEU A 19 -9.26 -5.15 17.36
CA LEU A 19 -8.85 -4.70 18.69
C LEU A 19 -9.24 -3.23 18.93
N VAL A 20 -9.00 -2.35 17.95
CA VAL A 20 -9.35 -0.93 18.07
C VAL A 20 -10.85 -0.72 18.18
N ASP A 21 -11.65 -1.46 17.42
CA ASP A 21 -13.12 -1.42 17.54
C ASP A 21 -13.59 -1.78 18.95
N HIS A 22 -12.99 -2.81 19.56
CA HIS A 22 -13.30 -3.18 20.95
C HIS A 22 -12.82 -2.14 21.97
N LEU A 23 -11.62 -1.54 21.75
CA LEU A 23 -11.15 -0.43 22.60
C LEU A 23 -12.13 0.75 22.57
N LEU A 24 -12.59 1.16 21.40
CA LEU A 24 -13.54 2.26 21.25
C LEU A 24 -14.91 1.94 21.88
N ARG A 25 -15.40 0.70 21.71
CA ARG A 25 -16.67 0.25 22.31
C ARG A 25 -16.60 0.25 23.85
N GLN A 26 -15.54 -0.33 24.43
CA GLN A 26 -15.40 -0.43 25.88
C GLN A 26 -15.09 0.90 26.56
N ALA A 27 -14.45 1.84 25.86
CA ALA A 27 -14.26 3.20 26.34
C ALA A 27 -15.52 4.09 26.19
N GLY A 28 -16.65 3.56 25.68
CA GLY A 28 -17.88 4.33 25.48
C GLY A 28 -17.78 5.43 24.42
N ALA A 29 -16.83 5.31 23.49
CA ALA A 29 -16.61 6.31 22.44
C ALA A 29 -17.75 6.37 21.41
N PHE A 30 -18.61 5.35 21.38
CA PHE A 30 -19.83 5.31 20.56
C PHE A 30 -21.04 5.61 21.42
N GLY A 31 -21.86 6.61 21.05
CA GLY A 31 -23.11 6.91 21.76
C GLY A 31 -24.05 5.69 21.76
N GLU A 32 -24.87 5.56 22.81
CA GLU A 32 -25.73 4.40 23.12
C GLU A 32 -26.65 3.89 22.00
N HIS A 33 -26.87 4.67 20.93
CA HIS A 33 -27.79 4.34 19.84
C HIS A 33 -27.12 4.12 18.47
N ARG A 34 -25.78 4.13 18.36
CA ARG A 34 -25.10 3.92 17.08
C ARG A 34 -24.72 2.45 16.92
N GLN A 35 -25.43 1.72 16.07
CA GLN A 35 -24.95 0.42 15.58
C GLN A 35 -23.70 0.67 14.76
N VAL A 36 -22.55 0.32 15.30
CA VAL A 36 -21.26 0.44 14.61
C VAL A 36 -21.06 -0.81 13.78
N ALA A 37 -20.92 -0.64 12.48
CA ALA A 37 -20.52 -1.72 11.61
C ALA A 37 -19.14 -2.27 12.04
N ASP A 38 -18.92 -3.55 11.90
CA ASP A 38 -17.60 -4.13 12.11
C ASP A 38 -16.58 -3.45 11.20
N ARG A 39 -15.34 -3.26 11.69
CA ARG A 39 -14.28 -2.49 11.03
C ARG A 39 -14.60 -1.00 10.85
N ALA A 40 -15.03 -0.37 11.93
CA ALA A 40 -15.43 1.05 11.94
C ALA A 40 -14.31 2.01 11.52
N LEU A 41 -13.04 1.63 11.70
CA LEU A 41 -11.89 2.41 11.23
C LEU A 41 -11.65 2.28 9.72
N ASP A 42 -11.90 1.13 9.12
CA ASP A 42 -11.72 0.91 7.67
C ASP A 42 -12.91 1.50 6.90
N ARG A 43 -12.93 2.83 6.74
CA ARG A 43 -14.04 3.55 6.08
C ARG A 43 -13.97 3.49 4.55
N GLY A 44 -12.80 3.24 3.99
CA GLY A 44 -12.59 3.11 2.55
C GLY A 44 -13.12 1.79 2.01
N ASP A 45 -13.85 1.81 0.88
CA ASP A 45 -14.32 0.58 0.25
C ASP A 45 -13.14 -0.33 -0.15
N LEU A 46 -12.03 0.25 -0.62
CA LEU A 46 -10.80 -0.48 -0.94
C LEU A 46 -10.14 -1.12 0.29
N GLU A 47 -10.13 -0.43 1.44
CA GLU A 47 -9.61 -0.98 2.69
C GLU A 47 -10.42 -2.19 3.15
N ARG A 48 -11.77 -2.11 3.05
CA ARG A 48 -12.67 -3.21 3.41
C ARG A 48 -12.53 -4.41 2.49
N GLU A 49 -12.45 -4.17 1.17
CA GLU A 49 -12.31 -5.22 0.17
C GLU A 49 -10.96 -5.94 0.29
N ARG A 50 -9.89 -5.21 0.57
CA ARG A 50 -8.54 -5.75 0.67
C ARG A 50 -8.16 -6.22 2.08
N GLY A 51 -8.93 -5.84 3.08
CA GLY A 51 -8.65 -6.17 4.49
C GLY A 51 -7.42 -5.46 5.07
N ILE A 52 -6.92 -4.39 4.44
CA ILE A 52 -5.73 -3.66 4.86
C ILE A 52 -6.05 -2.20 5.14
N THR A 53 -5.38 -1.60 6.13
CA THR A 53 -5.38 -0.16 6.34
C THR A 53 -4.47 0.50 5.30
N ILE A 54 -5.01 1.41 4.50
CA ILE A 54 -4.30 2.15 3.47
C ILE A 54 -3.90 3.53 3.98
N LEU A 55 -4.85 4.24 4.59
CA LEU A 55 -4.65 5.60 5.11
C LEU A 55 -4.60 5.59 6.63
N ALA A 56 -3.69 6.37 7.17
CA ALA A 56 -3.61 6.60 8.60
C ALA A 56 -4.86 7.32 9.12
N LYS A 57 -5.32 6.93 10.28
CA LYS A 57 -6.48 7.53 10.94
C LYS A 57 -6.19 7.83 12.39
N CYS A 58 -6.63 9.01 12.81
CA CYS A 58 -6.57 9.39 14.22
C CYS A 58 -7.94 9.18 14.85
N THR A 59 -7.94 8.59 16.04
CA THR A 59 -9.11 8.48 16.89
C THR A 59 -8.72 8.79 18.33
N SER A 60 -9.68 9.07 19.18
CA SER A 60 -9.41 9.36 20.59
C SER A 60 -10.51 8.77 21.46
N LEU A 61 -10.10 8.30 22.62
CA LEU A 61 -11.00 7.79 23.64
C LEU A 61 -10.59 8.34 25.01
N VAL A 62 -11.46 8.19 25.98
CA VAL A 62 -11.20 8.59 27.37
C VAL A 62 -11.26 7.36 28.24
N TRP A 63 -10.19 7.12 29.00
CA TRP A 63 -10.15 6.09 30.02
C TRP A 63 -9.78 6.71 31.38
N LYS A 64 -10.65 6.54 32.36
CA LYS A 64 -10.57 7.28 33.61
C LYS A 64 -10.49 8.79 33.33
N ASP A 65 -9.51 9.50 33.85
CA ASP A 65 -9.33 10.94 33.62
C ASP A 65 -8.29 11.27 32.53
N THR A 66 -7.90 10.29 31.71
CA THR A 66 -6.89 10.44 30.68
C THR A 66 -7.50 10.25 29.29
N ARG A 67 -7.17 11.17 28.38
CA ARG A 67 -7.47 11.02 26.95
C ARG A 67 -6.33 10.26 26.26
N ILE A 68 -6.68 9.24 25.52
CA ILE A 68 -5.76 8.43 24.73
C ILE A 68 -6.06 8.69 23.26
N ASN A 69 -5.14 9.35 22.57
CA ASN A 69 -5.16 9.46 21.12
C ASN A 69 -4.51 8.22 20.53
N ILE A 70 -5.22 7.58 19.61
CA ILE A 70 -4.77 6.37 18.92
C ILE A 70 -4.59 6.74 17.45
N VAL A 71 -3.39 6.51 16.93
CA VAL A 71 -3.09 6.67 15.50
C VAL A 71 -2.97 5.28 14.89
N ASP A 72 -3.91 4.97 14.00
CA ASP A 72 -3.91 3.72 13.26
C ASP A 72 -2.89 3.81 12.13
N THR A 73 -1.93 2.86 12.08
CA THR A 73 -0.86 2.86 11.08
C THR A 73 -1.16 1.86 9.96
N PRO A 74 -0.88 2.21 8.69
CA PRO A 74 -0.85 1.23 7.63
C PRO A 74 0.10 0.08 7.97
N GLY A 75 -0.32 -1.15 7.69
CA GLY A 75 0.49 -2.33 7.97
C GLY A 75 1.42 -2.73 6.82
N HIS A 76 1.20 -2.24 5.61
CA HIS A 76 1.96 -2.64 4.43
C HIS A 76 3.17 -1.74 4.18
N VAL A 77 4.30 -2.33 3.77
CA VAL A 77 5.59 -1.63 3.54
C VAL A 77 5.49 -0.52 2.50
N ASP A 78 4.64 -0.70 1.48
CA ASP A 78 4.43 0.30 0.43
C ASP A 78 3.94 1.65 0.98
N PHE A 79 3.33 1.65 2.16
CA PHE A 79 2.86 2.85 2.89
C PHE A 79 3.83 3.30 3.98
N GLY A 80 5.08 2.83 3.97
CA GLY A 80 6.09 3.13 4.99
C GLY A 80 6.34 4.62 5.21
N GLY A 81 6.22 5.45 4.18
CA GLY A 81 6.34 6.91 4.31
C GLY A 81 5.27 7.56 5.19
N GLU A 82 4.06 7.01 5.19
CA GLU A 82 3.00 7.45 6.10
C GLU A 82 3.28 7.01 7.52
N VAL A 83 3.74 5.75 7.70
CA VAL A 83 4.12 5.23 9.01
C VAL A 83 5.18 6.07 9.68
N GLU A 84 6.25 6.44 8.94
CA GLU A 84 7.35 7.26 9.47
C GLU A 84 6.86 8.62 9.99
N ARG A 85 5.92 9.24 9.31
CA ARG A 85 5.34 10.53 9.72
C ARG A 85 4.45 10.39 10.96
N ILE A 86 3.62 9.34 10.99
CA ILE A 86 2.71 9.08 12.09
C ILE A 86 3.44 8.84 13.39
N LEU A 87 4.54 8.09 13.36
CA LEU A 87 5.35 7.80 14.53
C LEU A 87 5.91 9.07 15.21
N ASN A 88 5.90 10.23 14.54
CA ASN A 88 6.27 11.50 15.17
C ASN A 88 5.17 12.12 16.03
N MET A 89 3.92 11.74 15.81
CA MET A 89 2.81 12.28 16.58
C MET A 89 2.57 11.54 17.90
N VAL A 90 3.30 10.45 18.16
CA VAL A 90 3.03 9.54 19.27
C VAL A 90 4.21 9.39 20.21
N ASP A 91 3.95 8.95 21.42
CA ASP A 91 4.91 8.77 22.51
C ASP A 91 5.07 7.31 22.92
N GLY A 92 4.19 6.44 22.45
CA GLY A 92 4.23 4.99 22.64
C GLY A 92 3.74 4.21 21.44
N ALA A 93 4.11 2.94 21.37
CA ALA A 93 3.73 2.03 20.28
C ALA A 93 3.10 0.75 20.85
N LEU A 94 1.88 0.44 20.42
CA LEU A 94 1.23 -0.83 20.69
C LEU A 94 1.56 -1.79 19.56
N VAL A 95 2.41 -2.78 19.83
CA VAL A 95 2.87 -3.78 18.85
C VAL A 95 2.00 -5.02 18.99
N LEU A 96 1.14 -5.25 18.00
CA LEU A 96 0.21 -6.38 17.96
C LEU A 96 0.80 -7.53 17.16
N VAL A 97 0.93 -8.69 17.75
CA VAL A 97 1.51 -9.90 17.14
C VAL A 97 0.51 -11.05 17.25
N ASP A 98 0.32 -11.80 16.17
CA ASP A 98 -0.51 -13.01 16.16
C ASP A 98 0.18 -14.13 16.92
N ALA A 99 -0.55 -14.79 17.83
CA ALA A 99 -0.01 -15.86 18.68
C ALA A 99 0.41 -17.13 17.91
N ALA A 100 -0.07 -17.33 16.68
CA ALA A 100 0.29 -18.49 15.86
C ALA A 100 1.37 -18.13 14.83
N GLU A 101 1.25 -16.97 14.16
CA GLU A 101 2.17 -16.55 13.09
C GLU A 101 3.48 -15.97 13.64
N GLY A 102 3.43 -15.33 14.81
CA GLY A 102 4.60 -14.70 15.41
C GLY A 102 5.00 -13.39 14.72
N VAL A 103 6.27 -13.05 14.79
CA VAL A 103 6.82 -11.81 14.22
C VAL A 103 7.04 -11.95 12.72
N LEU A 104 6.47 -11.03 11.95
CA LEU A 104 6.58 -10.98 10.50
C LEU A 104 7.42 -9.76 10.03
N PRO A 105 8.04 -9.80 8.84
CA PRO A 105 8.98 -8.77 8.37
C PRO A 105 8.44 -7.34 8.33
N GLN A 106 7.17 -7.14 8.00
CA GLN A 106 6.56 -5.80 8.01
C GLN A 106 6.52 -5.19 9.41
N THR A 107 6.27 -6.02 10.42
CA THR A 107 6.36 -5.62 11.84
C THR A 107 7.80 -5.17 12.19
N LYS A 108 8.83 -5.89 11.69
CA LYS A 108 10.24 -5.54 11.87
C LYS A 108 10.55 -4.12 11.41
N PHE A 109 10.08 -3.72 10.22
CA PHE A 109 10.31 -2.37 9.68
C PHE A 109 9.71 -1.28 10.57
N VAL A 110 8.40 -1.39 10.87
CA VAL A 110 7.68 -0.36 11.61
C VAL A 110 8.18 -0.27 13.06
N VAL A 111 8.42 -1.42 13.69
CA VAL A 111 8.99 -1.52 15.04
C VAL A 111 10.39 -0.93 15.07
N GLY A 112 11.26 -1.24 14.09
CA GLY A 112 12.59 -0.66 14.02
C GLY A 112 12.57 0.87 13.96
N LYS A 113 11.66 1.45 13.17
CA LYS A 113 11.48 2.91 13.11
C LYS A 113 10.92 3.48 14.42
N ALA A 114 10.03 2.76 15.10
CA ALA A 114 9.48 3.15 16.41
C ALA A 114 10.55 3.13 17.52
N LEU A 115 11.34 2.05 17.59
CA LEU A 115 12.44 1.90 18.56
C LEU A 115 13.53 2.94 18.36
N ALA A 116 13.94 3.18 17.10
CA ALA A 116 14.95 4.21 16.77
C ALA A 116 14.53 5.62 17.18
N ARG A 117 13.23 5.88 17.36
CA ARG A 117 12.65 7.14 17.86
C ARG A 117 12.51 7.20 19.38
N GLY A 118 12.89 6.15 20.07
CA GLY A 118 12.77 6.06 21.51
C GLY A 118 11.32 5.89 22.00
N LEU A 119 10.40 5.41 21.16
CA LEU A 119 9.04 5.13 21.59
C LEU A 119 9.02 3.96 22.57
N HIS A 120 8.09 4.02 23.53
CA HIS A 120 7.87 2.96 24.51
C HIS A 120 6.97 1.87 23.93
N PRO A 121 7.50 0.65 23.68
CA PRO A 121 6.70 -0.44 23.13
C PRO A 121 5.87 -1.12 24.20
N ILE A 122 4.62 -1.45 23.86
CA ILE A 122 3.75 -2.38 24.56
C ILE A 122 3.44 -3.50 23.59
N VAL A 123 3.70 -4.74 23.97
CA VAL A 123 3.45 -5.91 23.12
C VAL A 123 2.12 -6.54 23.48
N VAL A 124 1.28 -6.82 22.48
CA VAL A 124 0.02 -7.55 22.65
C VAL A 124 0.07 -8.79 21.76
N VAL A 125 0.17 -9.95 22.38
CA VAL A 125 0.07 -11.25 21.71
C VAL A 125 -1.41 -11.57 21.55
N ASN A 126 -1.92 -11.38 20.34
CA ASN A 126 -3.33 -11.49 19.99
C ASN A 126 -3.67 -12.88 19.43
N LYS A 127 -4.97 -13.19 19.42
CA LYS A 127 -5.52 -14.46 18.94
C LYS A 127 -5.03 -15.69 19.72
N VAL A 128 -4.77 -15.53 21.00
CA VAL A 128 -4.39 -16.65 21.89
C VAL A 128 -5.49 -17.71 22.06
N ASP A 129 -6.70 -17.43 21.56
CA ASP A 129 -7.83 -18.35 21.47
C ASP A 129 -7.73 -19.34 20.30
N ARG A 130 -6.75 -19.20 19.40
CA ARG A 130 -6.50 -20.16 18.31
C ARG A 130 -5.92 -21.48 18.86
N ALA A 131 -6.27 -22.58 18.21
CA ALA A 131 -5.76 -23.90 18.58
C ALA A 131 -4.27 -24.10 18.29
N ASP A 132 -3.73 -23.32 17.34
CA ASP A 132 -2.33 -23.33 16.92
C ASP A 132 -1.50 -22.20 17.54
N ALA A 133 -2.03 -21.53 18.58
CA ALA A 133 -1.34 -20.46 19.30
C ALA A 133 -0.11 -20.99 20.06
N ARG A 134 1.01 -20.24 19.98
CA ARG A 134 2.30 -20.54 20.64
C ARG A 134 2.86 -19.29 21.36
N PRO A 135 2.14 -18.73 22.31
CA PRO A 135 2.42 -17.40 22.87
C PRO A 135 3.79 -17.27 23.52
N ASP A 136 4.35 -18.32 24.14
CA ASP A 136 5.66 -18.29 24.79
C ASP A 136 6.81 -18.21 23.76
N GLU A 137 6.66 -18.91 22.64
CA GLU A 137 7.61 -18.81 21.53
C GLU A 137 7.56 -17.43 20.89
N VAL A 138 6.36 -16.88 20.69
CA VAL A 138 6.16 -15.54 20.14
C VAL A 138 6.76 -14.46 21.05
N HIS A 139 6.69 -14.62 22.36
CA HIS A 139 7.39 -13.71 23.29
C HIS A 139 8.89 -13.70 23.03
N THR A 140 9.50 -14.87 22.89
CA THR A 140 10.94 -14.99 22.59
C THR A 140 11.27 -14.37 21.23
N GLU A 141 10.45 -14.63 20.19
CA GLU A 141 10.63 -14.03 18.85
C GLU A 141 10.58 -12.50 18.89
N VAL A 142 9.68 -11.90 19.68
CA VAL A 142 9.60 -10.44 19.85
C VAL A 142 10.83 -9.88 20.55
N PHE A 143 11.28 -10.54 21.61
CA PHE A 143 12.50 -10.14 22.32
C PHE A 143 13.73 -10.19 21.39
N ASP A 144 13.92 -11.28 20.66
CA ASP A 144 15.00 -11.44 19.70
C ASP A 144 14.93 -10.37 18.58
N LEU A 145 13.72 -10.07 18.12
CA LEU A 145 13.53 -8.99 17.15
C LEU A 145 13.98 -7.64 17.70
N PHE A 146 13.56 -7.27 18.91
CA PHE A 146 13.91 -5.99 19.51
C PHE A 146 15.41 -5.87 19.74
N ALA A 147 16.05 -6.94 20.21
CA ALA A 147 17.51 -7.02 20.36
C ALA A 147 18.23 -6.86 19.01
N ALA A 148 17.75 -7.54 17.97
CA ALA A 148 18.33 -7.44 16.62
C ALA A 148 18.14 -6.04 15.98
N LEU A 149 17.12 -5.29 16.40
CA LEU A 149 16.86 -3.92 15.96
C LEU A 149 17.62 -2.86 16.78
N GLY A 150 18.44 -3.27 17.74
CA GLY A 150 19.24 -2.37 18.57
C GLY A 150 18.40 -1.62 19.62
N ALA A 151 17.35 -2.26 20.14
CA ALA A 151 16.57 -1.70 21.23
C ALA A 151 17.42 -1.42 22.46
N THR A 152 17.11 -0.35 23.19
CA THR A 152 17.73 -0.02 24.47
C THR A 152 17.28 -1.00 25.56
N ASP A 153 18.01 -1.09 26.67
CA ASP A 153 17.64 -1.94 27.82
C ASP A 153 16.21 -1.64 28.30
N THR A 154 15.81 -0.36 28.33
CA THR A 154 14.45 0.05 28.70
C THR A 154 13.38 -0.38 27.71
N GLN A 155 13.73 -0.54 26.44
CA GLN A 155 12.83 -1.05 25.41
C GLN A 155 12.80 -2.57 25.35
N LEU A 156 13.87 -3.25 25.78
CA LEU A 156 13.91 -4.71 25.94
C LEU A 156 13.12 -5.17 27.16
N ASP A 157 12.94 -4.32 28.18
CA ASP A 157 12.04 -4.55 29.32
C ASP A 157 10.59 -4.15 28.98
N PHE A 158 10.14 -4.53 27.78
CA PHE A 158 8.80 -4.22 27.33
C PHE A 158 7.73 -4.99 28.12
N GLN A 159 6.59 -4.34 28.31
CA GLN A 159 5.44 -4.96 28.94
C GLN A 159 4.61 -5.72 27.90
N MET A 160 4.09 -6.89 28.26
CA MET A 160 3.33 -7.75 27.37
C MET A 160 1.97 -8.11 27.95
N LEU A 161 0.98 -8.25 27.06
CA LEU A 161 -0.34 -8.78 27.35
C LEU A 161 -0.72 -9.86 26.35
N PHE A 162 -1.54 -10.79 26.82
CA PHE A 162 -2.21 -11.78 25.98
C PHE A 162 -3.64 -11.31 25.69
N ALA A 163 -4.09 -11.45 24.43
CA ALA A 163 -5.38 -10.93 24.03
C ALA A 163 -6.13 -11.84 23.05
N SER A 164 -7.44 -11.75 23.09
CA SER A 164 -8.31 -12.13 21.98
C SER A 164 -9.09 -10.90 21.55
N GLY A 165 -8.60 -10.24 20.50
CA GLY A 165 -9.27 -9.08 19.91
C GLY A 165 -10.69 -9.42 19.45
N ARG A 166 -10.93 -10.64 18.99
CA ARG A 166 -12.26 -11.11 18.59
C ARG A 166 -13.25 -11.20 19.77
N GLN A 167 -12.77 -11.66 20.93
CA GLN A 167 -13.58 -11.79 22.13
C GLN A 167 -13.59 -10.51 22.98
N GLY A 168 -12.71 -9.54 22.69
CA GLY A 168 -12.66 -8.23 23.33
C GLY A 168 -12.06 -8.23 24.74
N TRP A 169 -11.02 -9.03 24.99
CA TRP A 169 -10.32 -9.05 26.27
C TRP A 169 -8.80 -9.05 26.10
N ALA A 170 -8.10 -8.56 27.12
CA ALA A 170 -6.65 -8.66 27.27
C ALA A 170 -6.30 -8.90 28.74
N ASP A 171 -5.26 -9.69 29.00
CA ASP A 171 -4.78 -10.03 30.33
C ASP A 171 -3.27 -10.15 30.41
N VAL A 172 -2.71 -10.01 31.62
CA VAL A 172 -1.27 -10.13 31.88
C VAL A 172 -0.80 -11.59 31.77
N THR A 173 -1.69 -12.53 32.08
CA THR A 173 -1.40 -13.97 32.03
C THR A 173 -2.41 -14.72 31.19
N LEU A 174 -2.01 -15.85 30.61
CA LEU A 174 -2.89 -16.71 29.80
C LEU A 174 -4.08 -17.27 30.60
N ASP A 175 -3.91 -17.48 31.91
CA ASP A 175 -4.93 -18.01 32.82
C ASP A 175 -5.73 -16.91 33.52
N GLY A 176 -5.57 -15.66 33.07
CA GLY A 176 -6.26 -14.51 33.65
C GLY A 176 -7.78 -14.55 33.46
N PRO A 177 -8.50 -13.62 34.09
CA PRO A 177 -9.97 -13.62 34.13
C PRO A 177 -10.66 -13.37 32.79
N ARG A 178 -9.96 -12.93 31.74
CA ARG A 178 -10.44 -12.74 30.35
C ARG A 178 -11.75 -11.93 30.27
N ARG A 179 -11.84 -10.81 30.99
CA ARG A 179 -13.09 -10.04 31.13
C ARG A 179 -13.29 -9.02 30.03
N ASP A 180 -12.32 -8.10 29.92
CA ASP A 180 -12.38 -6.93 29.05
C ASP A 180 -10.96 -6.41 28.71
N LEU A 181 -10.86 -5.22 28.13
CA LEU A 181 -9.60 -4.58 27.77
C LEU A 181 -9.03 -3.63 28.85
N SER A 182 -9.58 -3.63 30.08
CA SER A 182 -9.14 -2.73 31.16
C SER A 182 -7.65 -2.89 31.46
N ALA A 183 -7.13 -4.13 31.45
CA ALA A 183 -5.71 -4.39 31.65
C ALA A 183 -4.82 -3.68 30.58
N LEU A 184 -5.26 -3.62 29.33
CA LEU A 184 -4.56 -2.93 28.25
C LEU A 184 -4.62 -1.41 28.44
N PHE A 185 -5.77 -0.85 28.75
CA PHE A 185 -5.89 0.57 29.05
C PHE A 185 -5.00 1.01 30.21
N ASP A 186 -5.02 0.28 31.30
CA ASP A 186 -4.21 0.58 32.49
C ASP A 186 -2.71 0.43 32.20
N LEU A 187 -2.34 -0.53 31.36
CA LEU A 187 -0.95 -0.69 30.91
C LEU A 187 -0.49 0.51 30.05
N ILE A 188 -1.32 0.98 29.11
CA ILE A 188 -1.03 2.17 28.31
C ILE A 188 -0.77 3.38 29.21
N LEU A 189 -1.64 3.63 30.20
CA LEU A 189 -1.48 4.76 31.12
C LEU A 189 -0.20 4.69 31.95
N ARG A 190 0.23 3.48 32.32
CA ARG A 190 1.41 3.24 33.14
C ARG A 190 2.72 3.31 32.35
N THR A 191 2.71 2.81 31.11
CA THR A 191 3.94 2.63 30.31
C THR A 191 4.22 3.81 29.38
N VAL A 192 3.18 4.36 28.75
CA VAL A 192 3.37 5.47 27.81
C VAL A 192 3.49 6.78 28.58
N PRO A 193 4.59 7.54 28.41
CA PRO A 193 4.73 8.83 29.06
C PRO A 193 3.74 9.87 28.50
N PRO A 194 3.43 10.93 29.27
CA PRO A 194 2.77 12.10 28.70
C PRO A 194 3.63 12.73 27.61
N PRO A 195 3.03 13.43 26.62
CA PRO A 195 3.78 14.11 25.59
C PRO A 195 4.81 15.06 26.14
N LYS A 196 6.05 14.99 25.62
CA LYS A 196 7.07 15.99 25.89
C LYS A 196 6.72 17.26 25.13
N VAL A 197 6.45 18.34 25.83
CA VAL A 197 6.01 19.61 25.24
C VAL A 197 6.95 20.76 25.59
N ALA A 198 7.08 21.72 24.70
CA ALA A 198 7.76 22.98 24.98
C ALA A 198 6.95 23.83 26.00
N PRO A 199 7.56 24.85 26.64
CA PRO A 199 6.86 25.75 27.56
C PRO A 199 5.58 26.32 26.94
N PRO A 200 4.50 26.52 27.75
CA PRO A 200 3.19 26.97 27.24
C PRO A 200 3.21 28.36 26.59
N GLU A 201 4.23 29.16 26.88
CA GLU A 201 4.43 30.51 26.36
C GLU A 201 5.08 30.53 24.98
N ALA A 202 5.59 29.39 24.50
CA ALA A 202 6.16 29.28 23.17
C ALA A 202 5.11 29.60 22.09
N PRO A 203 5.51 30.19 20.94
CA PRO A 203 4.61 30.37 19.81
C PRO A 203 3.99 29.05 19.37
N PHE A 204 2.71 29.08 18.98
CA PHE A 204 2.07 27.89 18.43
C PHE A 204 2.86 27.35 17.23
N ALA A 205 3.15 26.05 17.23
CA ALA A 205 3.64 25.34 16.04
C ALA A 205 3.23 23.87 16.06
N MET A 206 2.90 23.36 14.87
CA MET A 206 2.64 21.95 14.56
C MET A 206 3.24 21.59 13.20
N VAL A 207 3.60 20.31 13.01
CA VAL A 207 3.96 19.78 11.69
C VAL A 207 2.72 19.14 11.07
N ALA A 208 2.39 19.51 9.83
CA ALA A 208 1.34 18.86 9.07
C ALA A 208 1.78 17.42 8.71
N THR A 209 1.06 16.44 9.24
CA THR A 209 1.39 15.00 9.08
C THR A 209 0.45 14.29 8.14
N ILE A 210 -0.84 14.64 8.17
CA ILE A 210 -1.88 14.07 7.30
C ILE A 210 -2.60 15.24 6.63
N LEU A 211 -2.85 15.12 5.33
CA LEU A 211 -3.67 16.03 4.56
C LEU A 211 -4.92 15.32 4.06
N ASP A 212 -6.06 15.83 4.43
CA ASP A 212 -7.37 15.42 3.93
C ASP A 212 -8.03 16.57 3.15
N TYR A 213 -8.99 16.23 2.32
CA TYR A 213 -9.83 17.18 1.61
C TYR A 213 -11.28 17.03 2.04
N ASP A 214 -11.85 18.11 2.51
CA ASP A 214 -13.26 18.22 2.82
C ASP A 214 -13.96 19.13 1.78
N ASN A 215 -15.15 18.75 1.32
CA ASN A 215 -15.86 19.50 0.28
C ASN A 215 -16.24 20.93 0.70
N PHE A 216 -16.34 21.18 2.02
CA PHE A 216 -16.75 22.48 2.58
C PHE A 216 -15.59 23.24 3.21
N LEU A 217 -14.64 22.52 3.82
CA LEU A 217 -13.51 23.11 4.54
C LEU A 217 -12.27 23.26 3.67
N GLY A 218 -12.23 22.59 2.51
CA GLY A 218 -11.03 22.49 1.68
C GLY A 218 -9.98 21.59 2.30
N ARG A 219 -8.75 22.06 2.38
CA ARG A 219 -7.62 21.33 2.99
C ARG A 219 -7.80 21.25 4.51
N VAL A 220 -7.69 20.05 5.04
CA VAL A 220 -7.72 19.77 6.49
C VAL A 220 -6.41 19.09 6.87
N LEU A 221 -5.56 19.79 7.60
CA LEU A 221 -4.23 19.35 7.98
C LEU A 221 -4.24 18.84 9.41
N THR A 222 -3.86 17.59 9.60
CA THR A 222 -3.77 16.94 10.92
C THR A 222 -2.31 16.82 11.35
N GLY A 223 -2.04 17.10 12.62
CA GLY A 223 -0.72 16.98 13.21
C GLY A 223 -0.75 17.15 14.73
N ARG A 224 0.38 16.88 15.38
CA ARG A 224 0.55 17.14 16.81
C ARG A 224 0.97 18.60 17.03
N VAL A 225 0.37 19.23 18.03
CA VAL A 225 0.85 20.53 18.53
C VAL A 225 2.15 20.30 19.29
N GLU A 226 3.27 20.74 18.74
CA GLU A 226 4.59 20.53 19.33
C GLU A 226 4.90 21.59 20.41
N GLN A 227 4.38 22.80 20.22
CA GLN A 227 4.58 23.90 21.17
C GLN A 227 3.42 24.89 21.16
N GLY A 228 3.28 25.62 22.27
CA GLY A 228 2.28 26.66 22.41
C GLY A 228 0.85 26.17 22.46
N ARG A 229 -0.07 27.01 21.97
CA ARG A 229 -1.50 26.75 21.96
C ARG A 229 -2.13 27.13 20.63
N ALA A 230 -2.89 26.21 20.05
CA ALA A 230 -3.75 26.50 18.91
C ALA A 230 -5.06 27.12 19.37
N ARG A 231 -5.52 28.19 18.74
CA ARG A 231 -6.81 28.83 19.01
C ARG A 231 -7.57 29.09 17.74
N LEU A 232 -8.88 28.86 17.79
CA LEU A 232 -9.76 29.16 16.68
C LEU A 232 -9.61 30.66 16.28
N ASN A 233 -9.63 30.93 14.98
CA ASN A 233 -9.47 32.25 14.37
C ASN A 233 -8.09 32.94 14.58
N MET A 234 -7.08 32.27 15.14
CA MET A 234 -5.74 32.84 15.21
C MET A 234 -5.11 33.01 13.82
N PRO A 235 -4.25 34.04 13.63
CA PRO A 235 -3.46 34.15 12.42
C PRO A 235 -2.39 33.05 12.37
N LEU A 236 -2.12 32.55 11.17
CA LEU A 236 -1.17 31.46 10.92
C LEU A 236 -0.13 31.88 9.90
N LYS A 237 1.07 31.31 10.05
CA LYS A 237 2.16 31.34 9.09
C LYS A 237 2.57 29.90 8.79
N VAL A 238 2.74 29.60 7.52
CA VAL A 238 3.19 28.27 7.06
C VAL A 238 4.63 28.37 6.58
N LEU A 239 5.49 27.51 7.11
CA LEU A 239 6.90 27.42 6.75
C LEU A 239 7.20 26.06 6.13
N HIS A 240 7.83 26.07 4.97
CA HIS A 240 8.40 24.88 4.39
C HIS A 240 9.66 24.43 5.15
N ALA A 241 10.08 23.17 5.00
CA ALA A 241 11.23 22.61 5.71
C ALA A 241 12.55 23.41 5.51
N ASN A 242 12.71 24.10 4.38
CA ASN A 242 13.85 24.98 4.09
C ASN A 242 13.75 26.39 4.72
N GLY A 243 12.68 26.67 5.48
CA GLY A 243 12.43 27.96 6.11
C GLY A 243 11.70 28.98 5.25
N ALA A 244 11.40 28.67 3.99
CA ALA A 244 10.61 29.55 3.13
C ALA A 244 9.16 29.65 3.63
N THR A 245 8.58 30.84 3.61
CA THR A 245 7.15 31.03 3.90
C THR A 245 6.33 30.59 2.69
N VAL A 246 5.46 29.60 2.89
CA VAL A 246 4.51 29.10 1.88
C VAL A 246 3.34 30.04 1.75
N GLU A 247 2.65 30.27 2.87
CA GLU A 247 1.48 31.16 2.92
C GLU A 247 1.31 31.74 4.34
N THR A 248 0.48 32.77 4.42
CA THR A 248 -0.08 33.27 5.68
C THR A 248 -1.60 33.22 5.60
N GLY A 249 -2.22 32.77 6.66
CA GLY A 249 -3.67 32.57 6.68
C GLY A 249 -4.27 32.74 8.07
N ARG A 250 -5.43 32.17 8.26
CA ARG A 250 -6.14 32.16 9.54
C ARG A 250 -6.76 30.78 9.77
N MET A 251 -6.70 30.28 10.98
CA MET A 251 -7.33 29.03 11.40
C MET A 251 -8.87 29.18 11.39
N THR A 252 -9.51 28.80 10.31
CA THR A 252 -10.98 28.91 10.19
C THR A 252 -11.73 27.81 10.92
N LYS A 253 -11.08 26.65 11.10
CA LYS A 253 -11.58 25.54 11.92
C LYS A 253 -10.43 24.93 12.70
N LEU A 254 -10.74 24.58 13.93
CA LEU A 254 -9.89 23.80 14.83
C LEU A 254 -10.71 22.60 15.30
N LEU A 255 -10.23 21.39 15.03
CA LEU A 255 -10.96 20.15 15.28
C LEU A 255 -10.10 19.21 16.15
N SER A 256 -10.72 18.58 17.12
CA SER A 256 -10.14 17.47 17.89
C SER A 256 -10.86 16.16 17.52
N PHE A 257 -10.30 15.04 17.94
CA PHE A 257 -10.87 13.72 17.71
C PHE A 257 -11.67 13.26 18.93
N ARG A 258 -12.87 12.71 18.71
CA ARG A 258 -13.69 12.02 19.73
C ARG A 258 -14.27 10.76 19.11
N GLY A 259 -13.79 9.59 19.55
CA GLY A 259 -14.05 8.37 18.81
C GLY A 259 -13.57 8.55 17.37
N LEU A 260 -14.43 8.26 16.43
CA LEU A 260 -14.16 8.38 14.98
C LEU A 260 -14.52 9.76 14.39
N ASP A 261 -15.09 10.66 15.16
CA ASP A 261 -15.60 11.93 14.64
C ASP A 261 -14.63 13.08 14.95
N ARG A 262 -14.55 14.05 14.04
CA ARG A 262 -13.84 15.32 14.23
C ARG A 262 -14.82 16.32 14.83
N VAL A 263 -14.50 16.83 16.01
CA VAL A 263 -15.36 17.74 16.78
C VAL A 263 -14.71 19.11 16.85
N PRO A 264 -15.45 20.21 16.56
CA PRO A 264 -14.94 21.56 16.73
C PRO A 264 -14.56 21.85 18.19
N ILE A 265 -13.40 22.50 18.36
CA ILE A 265 -12.92 23.01 19.66
C ILE A 265 -12.43 24.44 19.51
N GLU A 266 -12.31 25.17 20.62
CA GLU A 266 -11.86 26.56 20.59
C GLU A 266 -10.35 26.68 20.84
N GLU A 267 -9.77 25.77 21.61
CA GLU A 267 -8.36 25.78 21.97
C GLU A 267 -7.82 24.35 22.09
N ALA A 268 -6.55 24.16 21.71
CA ALA A 268 -5.77 22.94 21.95
C ALA A 268 -4.37 23.32 22.45
N ALA A 269 -3.83 22.55 23.38
CA ALA A 269 -2.51 22.75 23.95
C ALA A 269 -1.47 21.84 23.29
N ALA A 270 -0.19 22.16 23.50
CA ALA A 270 0.92 21.31 23.09
C ALA A 270 0.76 19.87 23.59
N GLY A 271 1.12 18.91 22.76
CA GLY A 271 0.94 17.46 22.95
C GLY A 271 -0.31 16.90 22.30
N ASP A 272 -1.33 17.71 22.01
CA ASP A 272 -2.58 17.24 21.42
C ASP A 272 -2.47 17.01 19.91
N ILE A 273 -3.20 16.04 19.39
CA ILE A 273 -3.36 15.79 17.95
C ILE A 273 -4.64 16.48 17.48
N ILE A 274 -4.48 17.43 16.57
CA ILE A 274 -5.56 18.28 16.07
C ILE A 274 -5.63 18.26 14.53
N ALA A 275 -6.78 18.68 14.02
CA ALA A 275 -6.93 18.97 12.61
C ALA A 275 -7.31 20.44 12.42
N VAL A 276 -6.64 21.11 11.47
CA VAL A 276 -6.83 22.54 11.20
C VAL A 276 -7.25 22.77 9.75
N ALA A 277 -8.09 23.78 9.52
CA ALA A 277 -8.47 24.22 8.19
C ALA A 277 -8.40 25.76 8.08
N GLY A 278 -8.34 26.26 6.83
CA GLY A 278 -8.24 27.69 6.53
C GLY A 278 -6.94 28.07 5.82
N LEU A 279 -6.20 27.07 5.35
CA LEU A 279 -4.98 27.21 4.56
C LEU A 279 -5.21 26.62 3.16
N ALA A 280 -4.71 27.30 2.13
CA ALA A 280 -4.97 26.94 0.74
C ALA A 280 -3.82 26.16 0.10
N GLU A 281 -2.56 26.45 0.49
CA GLU A 281 -1.36 25.91 -0.14
C GLU A 281 -0.59 24.97 0.76
N ALA A 282 -0.75 25.09 2.10
CA ALA A 282 -0.07 24.25 3.08
C ALA A 282 -0.23 22.77 2.79
N THR A 283 0.86 22.03 2.88
CA THR A 283 0.91 20.60 2.59
C THR A 283 1.73 19.84 3.65
N VAL A 284 1.88 18.57 3.49
CA VAL A 284 2.75 17.74 4.31
C VAL A 284 4.17 17.78 3.69
N PRO A 285 5.26 18.00 4.45
CA PRO A 285 5.38 18.15 5.91
C PRO A 285 5.60 19.61 6.39
N ASP A 286 4.82 20.56 5.91
CA ASP A 286 5.00 21.97 6.30
C ASP A 286 4.77 22.19 7.81
N THR A 287 5.45 23.20 8.35
CA THR A 287 5.21 23.68 9.70
C THR A 287 4.15 24.77 9.70
N ILE A 288 3.08 24.57 10.45
CA ILE A 288 2.00 25.53 10.66
C ILE A 288 2.22 26.15 12.02
N GLY A 289 2.36 27.46 12.10
CA GLY A 289 2.64 28.14 13.36
C GLY A 289 2.05 29.54 13.48
N ALA A 290 2.31 30.15 14.63
CA ALA A 290 1.98 31.55 14.87
C ALA A 290 2.83 32.48 13.97
N PRO A 291 2.41 33.72 13.70
CA PRO A 291 3.15 34.64 12.81
C PRO A 291 4.58 34.93 13.24
N ASP A 292 4.85 34.89 14.53
CA ASP A 292 6.16 35.11 15.17
C ASP A 292 7.07 33.89 15.19
N LEU A 293 6.62 32.75 14.64
CA LEU A 293 7.45 31.57 14.52
C LEU A 293 8.68 31.85 13.62
N ALA A 294 9.89 31.72 14.20
CA ALA A 294 11.14 32.11 13.55
C ALA A 294 11.66 31.04 12.57
N SER A 295 11.47 29.75 12.88
CA SER A 295 12.01 28.63 12.09
C SER A 295 11.02 27.47 12.03
N PRO A 296 11.08 26.65 10.96
CA PRO A 296 10.26 25.45 10.88
C PRO A 296 10.67 24.43 11.94
N LEU A 297 9.74 23.59 12.33
CA LEU A 297 10.03 22.41 13.15
C LEU A 297 10.81 21.37 12.32
N PRO A 298 11.62 20.51 12.98
CA PRO A 298 12.35 19.46 12.29
C PRO A 298 11.40 18.54 11.54
N ALA A 299 11.51 18.53 10.22
CA ALA A 299 10.79 17.58 9.37
C ALA A 299 11.59 16.29 9.27
N ILE A 300 10.90 15.14 9.33
CA ILE A 300 11.56 13.86 9.15
C ILE A 300 11.63 13.54 7.66
N PRO A 301 12.83 13.20 7.16
CA PRO A 301 12.96 12.75 5.79
C PRO A 301 12.17 11.45 5.59
N VAL A 302 11.39 11.41 4.53
CA VAL A 302 10.71 10.20 4.06
C VAL A 302 11.62 9.53 3.05
N ASP A 303 11.80 8.19 3.15
CA ASP A 303 12.60 7.45 2.18
C ASP A 303 12.09 7.71 0.74
N PRO A 304 12.96 7.80 -0.24
CA PRO A 304 12.58 8.10 -1.62
C PRO A 304 11.74 6.96 -2.24
N PRO A 305 10.96 7.25 -3.29
CA PRO A 305 10.27 6.23 -4.05
C PRO A 305 11.27 5.29 -4.74
N THR A 306 10.90 4.02 -4.87
CA THR A 306 11.71 2.95 -5.47
C THR A 306 11.20 2.48 -6.83
N LEU A 307 9.92 2.70 -7.11
CA LEU A 307 9.24 2.32 -8.35
C LEU A 307 8.63 3.54 -9.04
N ALA A 308 8.57 3.51 -10.36
CA ALA A 308 7.81 4.46 -11.16
C ALA A 308 6.93 3.74 -12.19
N MET A 309 5.81 4.34 -12.53
CA MET A 309 4.87 3.87 -13.54
C MET A 309 4.40 5.04 -14.40
N THR A 310 4.27 4.83 -15.70
CA THR A 310 3.73 5.84 -16.61
C THR A 310 2.21 5.78 -16.60
N PHE A 311 1.58 6.91 -16.34
CA PHE A 311 0.13 7.15 -16.44
C PHE A 311 -0.12 8.02 -17.65
N ARG A 312 -1.02 7.64 -18.52
CA ARG A 312 -1.36 8.40 -19.73
C ARG A 312 -2.84 8.35 -20.02
N ILE A 313 -3.29 9.21 -20.91
CA ILE A 313 -4.66 9.14 -21.41
C ILE A 313 -4.91 7.76 -22.05
N ASN A 314 -6.15 7.30 -22.00
CA ASN A 314 -6.57 6.16 -22.80
C ASN A 314 -6.80 6.64 -24.24
N ASP A 315 -5.91 6.26 -25.15
CA ASP A 315 -5.94 6.56 -26.58
C ASP A 315 -6.40 5.33 -27.41
N GLY A 316 -6.92 4.29 -26.76
CA GLY A 316 -7.43 3.10 -27.40
C GLY A 316 -8.74 3.33 -28.19
N PRO A 317 -9.11 2.44 -29.14
CA PRO A 317 -10.33 2.57 -29.95
C PRO A 317 -11.65 2.55 -29.16
N LEU A 318 -11.60 2.11 -27.90
CA LEU A 318 -12.75 2.10 -27.00
C LEU A 318 -12.74 3.26 -25.99
N ALA A 319 -11.78 4.18 -26.07
CA ALA A 319 -11.65 5.32 -25.17
C ALA A 319 -12.90 6.20 -25.12
N GLY A 320 -13.22 6.75 -23.93
CA GLY A 320 -14.34 7.66 -23.73
C GLY A 320 -15.72 7.01 -23.73
N ARG A 321 -15.80 5.68 -23.78
CA ARG A 321 -17.10 4.95 -23.79
C ARG A 321 -17.58 4.54 -22.42
N GLU A 322 -16.68 4.43 -21.47
CA GLU A 322 -16.96 3.84 -20.14
C GLU A 322 -16.70 4.82 -19.01
N GLY A 323 -15.72 5.70 -19.14
CA GLY A 323 -15.41 6.74 -18.17
C GLY A 323 -15.85 8.14 -18.60
N LYS A 324 -15.97 9.03 -17.60
CA LYS A 324 -16.32 10.45 -17.82
C LYS A 324 -15.12 11.38 -17.76
N LYS A 325 -14.04 10.94 -17.14
CA LYS A 325 -12.81 11.70 -16.92
C LYS A 325 -11.68 11.10 -17.76
N VAL A 326 -11.51 11.65 -18.98
CA VAL A 326 -10.67 11.06 -20.02
C VAL A 326 -9.56 12.01 -20.52
N THR A 327 -9.55 13.27 -20.05
CA THR A 327 -8.61 14.28 -20.55
C THR A 327 -7.31 14.29 -19.76
N SER A 328 -6.20 14.60 -20.45
CA SER A 328 -4.87 14.77 -19.86
C SER A 328 -4.89 15.77 -18.69
N ARG A 329 -5.61 16.87 -18.83
CA ARG A 329 -5.75 17.87 -17.78
C ARG A 329 -6.40 17.30 -16.51
N GLN A 330 -7.50 16.53 -16.63
CA GLN A 330 -8.17 15.92 -15.48
C GLN A 330 -7.26 14.90 -14.77
N ILE A 331 -6.55 14.07 -15.54
CA ILE A 331 -5.60 13.11 -15.01
C ILE A 331 -4.46 13.84 -14.30
N ARG A 332 -3.89 14.88 -14.91
CA ARG A 332 -2.85 15.72 -14.32
C ARG A 332 -3.28 16.30 -12.98
N GLU A 333 -4.41 17.01 -12.95
CA GLU A 333 -4.94 17.63 -11.74
C GLU A 333 -5.15 16.62 -10.62
N ARG A 334 -5.62 15.41 -10.95
CA ARG A 334 -5.84 14.35 -9.97
C ARG A 334 -4.53 13.76 -9.43
N LEU A 335 -3.55 13.51 -10.29
CA LEU A 335 -2.25 12.96 -9.90
C LEU A 335 -1.44 13.97 -9.06
N PHE A 336 -1.40 15.22 -9.44
CA PHE A 336 -0.71 16.25 -8.66
C PHE A 336 -1.37 16.47 -7.29
N ARG A 337 -2.69 16.42 -7.21
CA ARG A 337 -3.42 16.45 -5.94
C ARG A 337 -3.06 15.26 -5.03
N GLU A 338 -2.86 14.08 -5.60
CA GLU A 338 -2.39 12.93 -4.81
C GLU A 338 -0.99 13.19 -4.24
N ALA A 339 -0.07 13.71 -5.04
CA ALA A 339 1.30 14.01 -4.60
C ALA A 339 1.36 15.10 -3.52
N GLU A 340 0.39 16.04 -3.48
CA GLU A 340 0.30 17.03 -2.42
C GLU A 340 -0.02 16.40 -1.05
N GLY A 341 -0.91 15.40 -1.03
CA GLY A 341 -1.30 14.71 0.20
C GLY A 341 -0.36 13.56 0.59
N ASN A 342 0.31 12.97 -0.37
CA ASN A 342 1.13 11.78 -0.18
C ASN A 342 2.59 12.03 -0.60
N VAL A 343 3.44 12.38 0.36
CA VAL A 343 4.88 12.69 0.14
C VAL A 343 5.66 11.47 -0.40
N ALA A 344 5.16 10.26 -0.21
CA ALA A 344 5.76 9.04 -0.75
C ALA A 344 5.50 8.87 -2.25
N ILE A 345 4.58 9.67 -2.84
CA ILE A 345 4.29 9.69 -4.27
C ILE A 345 4.90 10.96 -4.88
N LYS A 346 5.65 10.79 -5.96
CA LYS A 346 6.16 11.90 -6.78
C LYS A 346 5.54 11.81 -8.17
N VAL A 347 5.07 12.95 -8.66
CA VAL A 347 4.49 13.07 -9.99
C VAL A 347 5.31 14.04 -10.80
N SER A 348 5.69 13.65 -12.01
CA SER A 348 6.38 14.51 -12.99
C SER A 348 5.77 14.31 -14.37
N GLU A 349 5.94 15.30 -15.22
CA GLU A 349 5.57 15.17 -16.63
C GLU A 349 6.56 14.21 -17.31
N SER A 350 6.04 13.30 -18.13
CA SER A 350 6.86 12.39 -18.93
C SER A 350 7.40 13.09 -20.18
N ALA A 351 8.46 12.55 -20.78
CA ALA A 351 8.89 12.94 -22.11
C ALA A 351 7.87 12.59 -23.21
N GLU A 352 6.97 11.64 -22.93
CA GLU A 352 5.86 11.30 -23.82
C GLU A 352 4.72 12.31 -23.69
N VAL A 353 4.08 12.62 -24.80
CA VAL A 353 2.93 13.54 -24.84
C VAL A 353 1.75 12.94 -24.05
N ASP A 354 1.06 13.78 -23.28
CA ASP A 354 -0.10 13.37 -22.46
C ASP A 354 0.16 12.20 -21.49
N ALA A 355 1.39 12.12 -20.99
CA ALA A 355 1.83 11.11 -20.07
C ALA A 355 2.50 11.72 -18.83
N PHE A 356 2.34 11.05 -17.70
CA PHE A 356 2.88 11.43 -16.39
C PHE A 356 3.64 10.27 -15.80
N GLU A 357 4.78 10.54 -15.22
CA GLU A 357 5.53 9.58 -14.44
C GLU A 357 5.14 9.70 -12.98
N VAL A 358 4.62 8.62 -12.42
CA VAL A 358 4.22 8.52 -11.03
C VAL A 358 5.14 7.56 -10.33
N ALA A 359 5.94 8.08 -9.39
CA ALA A 359 6.86 7.30 -8.60
C ALA A 359 6.30 7.08 -7.19
N GLY A 360 6.44 5.85 -6.69
CA GLY A 360 5.98 5.41 -5.37
C GLY A 360 6.90 4.37 -4.76
N ARG A 361 6.54 3.85 -3.60
CA ARG A 361 7.35 2.85 -2.88
C ARG A 361 7.13 1.42 -3.35
N GLY A 362 5.94 1.11 -3.89
CA GLY A 362 5.64 -0.25 -4.30
C GLY A 362 4.46 -0.35 -5.27
N GLU A 363 4.29 -1.57 -5.80
CA GLU A 363 3.23 -1.85 -6.78
C GLU A 363 1.84 -1.69 -6.18
N LEU A 364 1.66 -2.07 -4.91
CA LEU A 364 0.36 -1.96 -4.23
C LEU A 364 -0.05 -0.50 -4.08
N GLN A 365 0.87 0.39 -3.70
CA GLN A 365 0.60 1.83 -3.57
C GLN A 365 0.13 2.42 -4.90
N LEU A 366 0.86 2.13 -6.00
CA LEU A 366 0.48 2.61 -7.33
C LEU A 366 -0.81 1.95 -7.83
N GLY A 367 -1.02 0.65 -7.55
CA GLY A 367 -2.25 -0.07 -7.87
C GLY A 367 -3.48 0.49 -7.15
N VAL A 368 -3.34 0.87 -5.88
CA VAL A 368 -4.40 1.54 -5.10
C VAL A 368 -4.76 2.89 -5.71
N LEU A 369 -3.77 3.68 -6.13
CA LEU A 369 -4.00 4.95 -6.81
C LEU A 369 -4.79 4.76 -8.11
N VAL A 370 -4.38 3.81 -8.96
CA VAL A 370 -5.09 3.48 -10.22
C VAL A 370 -6.52 3.04 -9.94
N GLU A 371 -6.73 2.15 -8.96
CA GLU A 371 -8.07 1.64 -8.61
C GLU A 371 -8.96 2.74 -8.04
N THR A 372 -8.41 3.65 -7.23
CA THR A 372 -9.13 4.83 -6.73
C THR A 372 -9.57 5.73 -7.89
N MET A 373 -8.67 6.04 -8.82
CA MET A 373 -9.00 6.82 -10.01
C MET A 373 -10.06 6.13 -10.87
N ARG A 374 -9.96 4.81 -11.04
CA ARG A 374 -10.95 4.01 -11.76
C ARG A 374 -12.36 4.17 -11.16
N ARG A 375 -12.50 4.10 -9.84
CA ARG A 375 -13.77 4.29 -9.11
C ARG A 375 -14.28 5.73 -9.16
N GLU A 376 -13.36 6.69 -9.25
CA GLU A 376 -13.70 8.10 -9.46
C GLU A 376 -14.19 8.41 -10.90
N GLY A 377 -14.22 7.41 -11.79
CA GLY A 377 -14.72 7.50 -13.17
C GLY A 377 -13.68 7.93 -14.20
N PHE A 378 -12.39 7.78 -13.90
CA PHE A 378 -11.31 8.01 -14.88
C PHE A 378 -11.16 6.83 -15.84
N GLU A 379 -10.81 7.14 -17.09
CA GLU A 379 -10.20 6.22 -18.05
C GLU A 379 -8.76 6.63 -18.26
N LEU A 380 -7.85 5.68 -18.11
CA LEU A 380 -6.41 5.90 -18.32
C LEU A 380 -5.73 4.63 -18.82
N SER A 381 -4.55 4.78 -19.37
CA SER A 381 -3.64 3.69 -19.70
C SER A 381 -2.40 3.79 -18.83
N ILE A 382 -1.92 2.65 -18.34
CA ILE A 382 -0.71 2.57 -17.52
C ILE A 382 0.30 1.64 -18.17
N GLY A 383 1.58 2.01 -18.04
CA GLY A 383 2.69 1.20 -18.50
C GLY A 383 3.20 0.23 -17.42
N ARG A 384 4.19 -0.58 -17.80
CA ARG A 384 4.89 -1.48 -16.87
C ARG A 384 5.56 -0.70 -15.75
N PRO A 385 5.47 -1.15 -14.48
CA PRO A 385 6.26 -0.61 -13.40
C PRO A 385 7.75 -0.79 -13.67
N ARG A 386 8.53 0.26 -13.45
CA ARG A 386 9.98 0.24 -13.56
C ARG A 386 10.63 0.66 -12.26
N VAL A 387 11.73 0.01 -11.91
CA VAL A 387 12.50 0.35 -10.73
C VAL A 387 13.36 1.58 -10.99
N LEU A 388 13.35 2.52 -10.05
CA LEU A 388 14.22 3.69 -10.09
C LEU A 388 15.65 3.27 -9.71
N THR A 389 16.61 3.56 -10.58
CA THR A 389 18.01 3.20 -10.41
C THR A 389 18.86 4.46 -10.25
N PRO A 390 19.06 4.94 -9.01
CA PRO A 390 19.93 6.09 -8.78
C PRO A 390 21.39 5.75 -9.11
N ARG A 391 22.21 6.79 -9.28
CA ARG A 391 23.65 6.64 -9.30
C ARG A 391 24.21 6.95 -7.91
N ASN A 392 25.13 6.12 -7.45
CA ASN A 392 25.85 6.37 -6.20
C ASN A 392 26.60 7.70 -6.32
N PRO A 393 26.39 8.65 -5.42
CA PRO A 393 27.04 9.96 -5.50
C PRO A 393 28.56 9.92 -5.33
N GLU A 394 29.09 8.89 -4.69
CA GLU A 394 30.53 8.74 -4.43
C GLU A 394 31.24 7.97 -5.55
N THR A 395 30.66 6.88 -6.05
CA THR A 395 31.27 6.00 -7.05
C THR A 395 30.81 6.29 -8.48
N GLY A 396 29.67 6.97 -8.67
CA GLY A 396 29.01 7.17 -9.96
C GLY A 396 28.37 5.91 -10.56
N GLU A 397 28.48 4.78 -9.89
CA GLU A 397 27.93 3.52 -10.33
C GLU A 397 26.40 3.49 -10.21
N ARG A 398 25.79 2.70 -11.09
CA ARG A 398 24.33 2.50 -11.09
C ARG A 398 23.97 1.56 -9.95
N GLU A 399 23.08 2.01 -9.08
CA GLU A 399 22.52 1.23 -8.00
C GLU A 399 21.05 0.88 -8.27
N GLU A 400 20.60 -0.21 -7.67
CA GLU A 400 19.19 -0.61 -7.71
C GLU A 400 18.68 -0.92 -6.30
N PRO A 401 17.39 -0.65 -6.00
CA PRO A 401 16.82 -1.01 -4.71
C PRO A 401 16.78 -2.53 -4.56
N THR A 402 17.17 -2.99 -3.38
CA THR A 402 17.18 -4.40 -2.98
C THR A 402 16.20 -4.63 -1.85
N GLU A 403 15.61 -5.81 -1.83
CA GLU A 403 14.65 -6.22 -0.79
C GLU A 403 15.13 -7.50 -0.10
N GLU A 404 14.97 -7.54 1.21
CA GLU A 404 15.01 -8.77 1.99
C GLU A 404 13.64 -9.44 1.86
N VAL A 405 13.63 -10.66 1.35
CA VAL A 405 12.40 -11.43 1.13
C VAL A 405 12.41 -12.65 2.04
N LEU A 406 11.40 -12.71 2.89
CA LEU A 406 11.14 -13.86 3.75
C LEU A 406 10.01 -14.68 3.16
N VAL A 407 10.28 -15.96 2.94
CA VAL A 407 9.33 -16.89 2.35
C VAL A 407 9.12 -18.08 3.29
N ASP A 408 7.88 -18.31 3.70
CA ASP A 408 7.46 -19.51 4.42
C ASP A 408 6.68 -20.41 3.47
N VAL A 409 7.22 -21.59 3.18
CA VAL A 409 6.62 -22.58 2.25
C VAL A 409 6.67 -23.97 2.81
N ASP A 410 5.75 -24.83 2.38
CA ASP A 410 5.85 -26.26 2.65
C ASP A 410 7.10 -26.83 1.96
N GLU A 411 7.82 -27.71 2.64
CA GLU A 411 9.13 -28.23 2.21
C GLU A 411 9.17 -28.71 0.74
N PRO A 412 8.14 -29.39 0.18
CA PRO A 412 8.14 -29.82 -1.22
C PRO A 412 8.21 -28.69 -2.25
N TYR A 413 7.80 -27.45 -1.88
CA TYR A 413 7.79 -26.30 -2.79
C TYR A 413 9.04 -25.43 -2.68
N SER A 414 9.88 -25.65 -1.67
CA SER A 414 11.07 -24.83 -1.40
C SER A 414 12.04 -24.79 -2.59
N GLY A 415 12.27 -25.91 -3.25
CA GLY A 415 13.17 -26.01 -4.40
C GLY A 415 12.75 -25.14 -5.60
N VAL A 416 11.45 -25.15 -5.95
CA VAL A 416 10.92 -24.32 -7.05
C VAL A 416 11.04 -22.83 -6.73
N VAL A 417 10.78 -22.45 -5.49
CA VAL A 417 10.90 -21.06 -5.04
C VAL A 417 12.36 -20.59 -5.11
N VAL A 418 13.30 -21.40 -4.62
CA VAL A 418 14.74 -21.10 -4.67
C VAL A 418 15.20 -20.93 -6.13
N GLU A 419 14.83 -21.84 -7.02
CA GLU A 419 15.20 -21.77 -8.44
C GLU A 419 14.66 -20.49 -9.09
N LYS A 420 13.39 -20.18 -8.91
CA LYS A 420 12.75 -19.01 -9.53
C LYS A 420 13.31 -17.69 -9.02
N LEU A 421 13.52 -17.56 -7.69
CA LEU A 421 14.11 -16.35 -7.13
C LEU A 421 15.58 -16.19 -7.55
N ALA A 422 16.34 -17.27 -7.67
CA ALA A 422 17.72 -17.22 -8.16
C ALA A 422 17.80 -16.73 -9.63
N ARG A 423 16.91 -17.19 -10.52
CA ARG A 423 16.80 -16.69 -11.90
C ARG A 423 16.49 -15.19 -11.95
N ARG A 424 15.75 -14.67 -10.96
CA ARG A 424 15.42 -13.26 -10.78
C ARG A 424 16.49 -12.48 -10.01
N LYS A 425 17.73 -13.01 -9.94
CA LYS A 425 18.90 -12.42 -9.27
C LYS A 425 18.78 -12.35 -7.75
N GLY A 426 17.93 -13.17 -7.15
CA GLY A 426 17.84 -13.37 -5.70
C GLY A 426 19.01 -14.19 -5.18
N GLU A 427 19.55 -13.76 -4.05
CA GLU A 427 20.61 -14.43 -3.31
C GLU A 427 20.01 -15.04 -2.04
N LEU A 428 20.04 -16.36 -1.91
CA LEU A 428 19.60 -17.05 -0.72
C LEU A 428 20.60 -16.79 0.43
N ARG A 429 20.11 -16.18 1.51
CA ARG A 429 20.90 -15.84 2.70
C ARG A 429 20.76 -16.88 3.80
N ASP A 430 19.55 -17.39 3.99
CA ASP A 430 19.25 -18.34 5.05
C ASP A 430 18.14 -19.31 4.63
N MET A 431 18.21 -20.54 5.14
CA MET A 431 17.19 -21.57 4.96
C MET A 431 17.10 -22.41 6.22
N ARG A 432 15.95 -22.38 6.89
CA ARG A 432 15.74 -23.10 8.16
C ARG A 432 14.34 -23.70 8.25
N PRO A 433 14.17 -24.82 8.96
CA PRO A 433 12.85 -25.36 9.28
C PRO A 433 12.05 -24.34 10.11
N SER A 434 10.76 -24.19 9.80
CA SER A 434 9.82 -23.26 10.48
C SER A 434 8.71 -24.00 11.23
N GLY A 435 8.91 -25.29 11.53
CA GLY A 435 7.92 -26.15 12.18
C GLY A 435 6.83 -26.65 11.22
N ALA A 436 6.05 -27.66 11.64
CA ALA A 436 4.90 -28.23 10.91
C ALA A 436 5.18 -28.59 9.43
N GLY A 437 6.43 -29.01 9.08
CA GLY A 437 6.78 -29.36 7.71
C GLY A 437 7.01 -28.16 6.79
N LYS A 438 7.16 -26.95 7.34
CA LYS A 438 7.46 -25.72 6.60
C LYS A 438 8.94 -25.36 6.67
N VAL A 439 9.41 -24.68 5.65
CA VAL A 439 10.76 -24.12 5.54
C VAL A 439 10.66 -22.61 5.35
N ARG A 440 11.45 -21.88 6.12
CA ARG A 440 11.65 -20.45 6.01
C ARG A 440 12.90 -20.16 5.20
N LEU A 441 12.74 -19.39 4.13
CA LEU A 441 13.81 -18.96 3.23
C LEU A 441 13.96 -17.44 3.34
N THR A 442 15.20 -16.96 3.44
CA THR A 442 15.52 -15.54 3.43
C THR A 442 16.37 -15.21 2.22
N PHE A 443 15.93 -14.29 1.38
CA PHE A 443 16.64 -13.83 0.19
C PHE A 443 16.98 -12.36 0.28
N LEU A 444 18.06 -11.96 -0.40
CA LEU A 444 18.34 -10.60 -0.81
C LEU A 444 18.20 -10.51 -2.33
N ILE A 445 17.21 -9.76 -2.82
CA ILE A 445 16.86 -9.72 -4.24
C ILE A 445 16.63 -8.27 -4.72
N PRO A 446 17.02 -7.90 -5.97
CA PRO A 446 16.63 -6.63 -6.55
C PRO A 446 15.10 -6.50 -6.63
N SER A 447 14.55 -5.34 -6.26
CA SER A 447 13.08 -5.09 -6.27
C SER A 447 12.44 -5.43 -7.61
N ARG A 448 13.13 -5.16 -8.75
CA ARG A 448 12.65 -5.53 -10.10
C ARG A 448 12.50 -7.04 -10.29
N GLY A 449 13.23 -7.86 -9.55
CA GLY A 449 13.09 -9.32 -9.58
C GLY A 449 11.79 -9.83 -8.95
N LEU A 450 11.14 -9.00 -8.13
CA LEU A 450 9.88 -9.34 -7.47
C LEU A 450 8.65 -8.90 -8.26
N ILE A 451 8.83 -8.00 -9.25
CA ILE A 451 7.72 -7.54 -10.12
C ILE A 451 7.08 -8.76 -10.79
N GLY A 452 5.79 -8.93 -10.58
CA GLY A 452 4.99 -10.03 -11.11
C GLY A 452 5.23 -11.42 -10.48
N TYR A 453 6.20 -11.57 -9.59
CA TYR A 453 6.53 -12.88 -9.01
C TYR A 453 5.45 -13.41 -8.04
N TYR A 454 4.73 -12.54 -7.34
CA TYR A 454 3.77 -12.95 -6.31
C TYR A 454 2.67 -13.88 -6.85
N GLY A 455 2.16 -13.62 -8.04
CA GLY A 455 1.15 -14.47 -8.70
C GLY A 455 1.69 -15.86 -9.06
N GLU A 456 2.95 -15.93 -9.55
CA GLU A 456 3.63 -17.19 -9.83
C GLU A 456 3.88 -17.98 -8.53
N PHE A 457 4.35 -17.28 -7.49
CA PHE A 457 4.62 -17.84 -6.18
C PHE A 457 3.40 -18.54 -5.57
N LEU A 458 2.22 -17.87 -5.60
CA LEU A 458 0.99 -18.47 -5.12
C LEU A 458 0.60 -19.72 -5.93
N THR A 459 0.83 -19.72 -7.23
CA THR A 459 0.57 -20.88 -8.09
C THR A 459 1.50 -22.04 -7.75
N ASP A 460 2.80 -21.79 -7.63
CA ASP A 460 3.83 -22.79 -7.33
C ASP A 460 3.63 -23.42 -5.94
N THR A 461 3.18 -22.64 -4.98
CA THR A 461 2.94 -23.07 -3.60
C THR A 461 1.47 -23.49 -3.35
N ARG A 462 0.65 -23.59 -4.39
CA ARG A 462 -0.79 -23.92 -4.31
C ARG A 462 -1.55 -23.02 -3.32
N GLY A 463 -1.12 -21.78 -3.17
CA GLY A 463 -1.71 -20.80 -2.25
C GLY A 463 -1.35 -20.97 -0.78
N THR A 464 -0.49 -21.94 -0.41
CA THR A 464 -0.09 -22.18 1.00
C THR A 464 1.15 -21.39 1.43
N GLY A 465 1.92 -20.87 0.46
CA GLY A 465 3.12 -20.07 0.71
C GLY A 465 2.81 -18.66 1.18
N ILE A 466 3.62 -18.16 2.10
CA ILE A 466 3.60 -16.79 2.58
C ILE A 466 4.89 -16.12 2.16
N MET A 467 4.80 -14.96 1.51
CA MET A 467 5.96 -14.18 1.09
C MET A 467 5.84 -12.75 1.61
N ASN A 468 6.85 -12.35 2.37
CA ASN A 468 6.99 -11.00 2.89
C ASN A 468 8.26 -10.37 2.32
N ARG A 469 8.22 -9.08 2.03
CA ARG A 469 9.33 -8.34 1.48
C ARG A 469 9.56 -7.04 2.24
N LEU A 470 10.83 -6.65 2.39
CA LEU A 470 11.25 -5.46 3.09
C LEU A 470 12.38 -4.78 2.33
N PHE A 471 12.29 -3.46 2.14
CA PHE A 471 13.37 -2.69 1.55
C PHE A 471 14.64 -2.79 2.40
N ALA A 472 15.73 -3.28 1.82
CA ALA A 472 17.01 -3.51 2.48
C ALA A 472 18.06 -2.44 2.16
N GLY A 473 17.76 -1.52 1.24
CA GLY A 473 18.68 -0.48 0.78
C GLY A 473 18.96 -0.55 -0.71
N TYR A 474 19.99 0.15 -1.15
CA TYR A 474 20.45 0.13 -2.53
C TYR A 474 21.68 -0.78 -2.65
N GLY A 475 21.76 -1.51 -3.74
CA GLY A 475 22.88 -2.37 -4.08
C GLY A 475 23.32 -2.20 -5.54
N PRO A 476 24.47 -2.78 -5.93
CA PRO A 476 24.95 -2.68 -7.30
C PRO A 476 23.99 -3.34 -8.28
N TRP A 477 23.92 -2.79 -9.49
CA TRP A 477 23.13 -3.36 -10.57
C TRP A 477 23.55 -4.79 -10.91
N ARG A 478 22.64 -5.77 -10.79
CA ARG A 478 22.91 -7.21 -10.98
C ARG A 478 22.69 -7.70 -12.43
N GLY A 479 22.72 -6.83 -13.42
CA GLY A 479 22.50 -7.17 -14.83
C GLY A 479 21.03 -7.37 -15.20
N PRO A 480 20.68 -7.68 -16.44
CA PRO A 480 19.31 -7.84 -16.90
C PRO A 480 18.63 -9.06 -16.24
N ILE A 481 17.31 -8.96 -16.07
CA ILE A 481 16.44 -10.08 -15.67
C ILE A 481 15.59 -10.41 -16.89
N GLU A 482 15.46 -11.71 -17.18
CA GLU A 482 14.60 -12.17 -18.28
C GLU A 482 13.14 -11.75 -18.03
N GLY A 483 12.48 -11.24 -19.07
CA GLY A 483 11.07 -10.88 -19.06
C GLY A 483 10.15 -12.11 -19.07
N ARG A 484 8.89 -11.90 -19.41
CA ARG A 484 7.89 -12.95 -19.53
C ARG A 484 8.31 -13.99 -20.56
N ARG A 485 8.19 -15.28 -20.20
CA ARG A 485 8.58 -16.41 -21.06
C ARG A 485 7.67 -16.57 -22.28
N PHE A 486 6.40 -16.19 -22.16
CA PHE A 486 5.36 -16.42 -23.16
C PHE A 486 4.96 -15.12 -23.84
N GLY A 487 4.73 -15.18 -25.15
CA GLY A 487 4.23 -14.07 -25.94
C GLY A 487 2.74 -13.82 -25.75
N SER A 488 2.20 -12.88 -26.51
CA SER A 488 0.79 -12.47 -26.48
C SER A 488 0.05 -12.94 -27.74
N LEU A 489 -1.22 -13.32 -27.59
CA LEU A 489 -2.19 -13.46 -28.69
C LEU A 489 -2.80 -12.08 -28.94
N ILE A 490 -2.55 -11.47 -30.11
CA ILE A 490 -2.90 -10.09 -30.40
C ILE A 490 -4.00 -10.06 -31.45
N SER A 491 -5.05 -9.27 -31.23
CA SER A 491 -6.08 -9.06 -32.25
C SER A 491 -5.54 -8.31 -33.47
N ASN A 492 -5.81 -8.81 -34.65
CA ASN A 492 -5.55 -8.13 -35.91
C ASN A 492 -6.81 -7.53 -36.54
N SER A 493 -7.92 -7.50 -35.83
CA SER A 493 -9.23 -7.10 -36.35
C SER A 493 -10.07 -6.39 -35.31
N ASP A 494 -10.90 -5.46 -35.77
CA ASP A 494 -11.88 -4.74 -34.96
C ASP A 494 -13.25 -5.43 -35.02
N GLY A 495 -13.95 -5.55 -33.90
CA GLY A 495 -15.29 -6.15 -33.88
C GLY A 495 -15.70 -6.72 -32.53
N VAL A 496 -16.39 -7.85 -32.57
CA VAL A 496 -16.84 -8.60 -31.40
C VAL A 496 -16.27 -10.01 -31.50
N ALA A 497 -15.64 -10.47 -30.43
CA ALA A 497 -15.10 -11.82 -30.35
C ALA A 497 -16.20 -12.87 -30.49
N VAL A 498 -16.03 -13.84 -31.40
CA VAL A 498 -17.03 -14.88 -31.66
C VAL A 498 -16.55 -16.22 -31.11
N HIS A 499 -17.52 -16.99 -30.62
CA HIS A 499 -17.30 -18.30 -30.02
C HIS A 499 -16.45 -19.22 -30.91
N TYR A 500 -16.75 -19.25 -32.22
CA TYR A 500 -16.06 -20.09 -33.19
C TYR A 500 -14.58 -19.76 -33.30
N ALA A 501 -14.20 -18.48 -33.37
CA ALA A 501 -12.81 -18.09 -33.43
C ALA A 501 -12.06 -18.41 -32.13
N LEU A 502 -12.65 -18.09 -30.96
CA LEU A 502 -12.05 -18.34 -29.68
C LEU A 502 -11.82 -19.82 -29.40
N PHE A 503 -12.71 -20.70 -29.89
CA PHE A 503 -12.55 -22.16 -29.76
C PHE A 503 -11.23 -22.64 -30.39
N TYR A 504 -10.86 -22.14 -31.57
CA TYR A 504 -9.58 -22.49 -32.18
C TYR A 504 -8.38 -21.73 -31.60
N LEU A 505 -8.62 -20.55 -31.03
CA LEU A 505 -7.53 -19.77 -30.43
C LEU A 505 -7.10 -20.33 -29.08
N GLN A 506 -7.99 -20.98 -28.31
CA GLN A 506 -7.63 -21.62 -27.03
C GLN A 506 -6.58 -22.75 -27.17
N GLU A 507 -6.42 -23.35 -28.37
CA GLU A 507 -5.38 -24.33 -28.63
C GLU A 507 -3.98 -23.69 -28.69
N ARG A 508 -3.91 -22.36 -28.89
CA ARG A 508 -2.68 -21.61 -29.02
C ARG A 508 -2.22 -20.94 -27.73
N GLY A 509 -3.07 -20.93 -26.71
CA GLY A 509 -2.76 -20.31 -25.43
C GLY A 509 -3.96 -20.08 -24.54
N THR A 510 -3.75 -19.35 -23.45
CA THR A 510 -4.79 -19.03 -22.46
C THR A 510 -5.48 -17.72 -22.83
N LEU A 511 -6.79 -17.74 -23.01
CA LEU A 511 -7.57 -16.57 -23.40
C LEU A 511 -7.88 -15.65 -22.19
N PHE A 512 -8.03 -14.35 -22.46
CA PHE A 512 -8.43 -13.31 -21.51
C PHE A 512 -9.81 -12.72 -21.82
N VAL A 513 -10.35 -13.01 -23.01
CA VAL A 513 -11.61 -12.47 -23.54
C VAL A 513 -12.67 -13.54 -23.66
N ASN A 514 -13.94 -13.15 -23.52
CA ASN A 514 -15.10 -13.99 -23.74
C ASN A 514 -15.70 -13.79 -25.14
N PRO A 515 -16.51 -14.74 -25.63
CA PRO A 515 -17.42 -14.45 -26.73
C PRO A 515 -18.33 -13.26 -26.39
N GLY A 516 -18.50 -12.34 -27.33
CA GLY A 516 -19.29 -11.13 -27.13
C GLY A 516 -18.49 -9.91 -26.66
N ASP A 517 -17.24 -10.08 -26.22
CA ASP A 517 -16.38 -8.95 -25.84
C ASP A 517 -15.97 -8.15 -27.10
N LYS A 518 -15.95 -6.82 -26.96
CA LYS A 518 -15.44 -5.92 -28.01
C LYS A 518 -13.94 -6.05 -28.10
N VAL A 519 -13.45 -6.22 -29.30
CA VAL A 519 -12.03 -6.35 -29.63
C VAL A 519 -11.62 -5.36 -30.69
N TYR A 520 -10.35 -4.99 -30.70
CA TYR A 520 -9.76 -4.07 -31.68
C TYR A 520 -8.33 -4.47 -32.00
N VAL A 521 -7.79 -3.96 -33.11
CA VAL A 521 -6.41 -4.22 -33.53
C VAL A 521 -5.44 -3.81 -32.42
N GLY A 522 -4.53 -4.72 -32.05
CA GLY A 522 -3.55 -4.49 -30.99
C GLY A 522 -4.01 -4.86 -29.58
N LEU A 523 -5.31 -5.24 -29.38
CA LEU A 523 -5.79 -5.78 -28.10
C LEU A 523 -5.17 -7.15 -27.83
N ILE A 524 -4.69 -7.39 -26.62
CA ILE A 524 -4.18 -8.69 -26.18
C ILE A 524 -5.36 -9.56 -25.77
N LEU A 525 -5.57 -10.62 -26.52
CA LEU A 525 -6.68 -11.57 -26.32
C LEU A 525 -6.33 -12.70 -25.38
N GLY A 526 -5.04 -12.94 -25.14
CA GLY A 526 -4.57 -14.04 -24.34
C GLY A 526 -3.05 -14.17 -24.32
N GLU A 527 -2.57 -15.10 -23.52
CA GLU A 527 -1.17 -15.52 -23.43
C GLU A 527 -0.90 -16.62 -24.46
N HIS A 528 0.10 -16.43 -25.31
CA HIS A 528 0.52 -17.43 -26.28
C HIS A 528 1.31 -18.55 -25.60
N SER A 529 1.17 -19.78 -26.03
CA SER A 529 1.92 -20.93 -25.51
C SER A 529 3.41 -20.94 -25.90
N ARG A 530 3.83 -20.02 -26.78
CA ARG A 530 5.23 -19.86 -27.23
C ARG A 530 5.77 -18.49 -26.83
N GLY A 531 7.10 -18.33 -26.86
CA GLY A 531 7.76 -17.08 -26.44
C GLY A 531 7.62 -15.90 -27.43
N SER A 532 6.98 -16.08 -28.58
CA SER A 532 6.75 -15.02 -29.58
C SER A 532 5.29 -14.60 -29.62
N ASP A 533 5.07 -13.32 -29.89
CA ASP A 533 3.73 -12.78 -30.14
C ASP A 533 3.10 -13.35 -31.40
N LEU A 534 1.79 -13.46 -31.41
CA LEU A 534 1.02 -13.98 -32.53
C LEU A 534 -0.21 -13.11 -32.82
N ASP A 535 -0.24 -12.50 -34.01
CA ASP A 535 -1.44 -11.80 -34.51
C ASP A 535 -2.51 -12.81 -34.94
N VAL A 536 -3.72 -12.67 -34.39
CA VAL A 536 -4.83 -13.61 -34.59
C VAL A 536 -6.15 -12.88 -34.87
N ASN A 537 -7.09 -13.58 -35.51
CA ASN A 537 -8.41 -13.02 -35.83
C ASN A 537 -9.48 -13.58 -34.87
N PRO A 538 -9.98 -12.79 -33.90
CA PRO A 538 -11.00 -13.21 -32.94
C PRO A 538 -12.45 -13.11 -33.44
N ILE A 539 -12.66 -12.50 -34.61
CA ILE A 539 -14.00 -12.25 -35.17
C ILE A 539 -14.37 -13.19 -36.34
N ARG A 540 -13.53 -14.19 -36.62
CA ARG A 540 -13.76 -15.12 -37.70
C ARG A 540 -14.98 -16.01 -37.42
N GLU A 541 -16.03 -15.82 -38.18
CA GLU A 541 -17.24 -16.64 -38.11
C GLU A 541 -17.10 -18.01 -38.81
N LYS A 542 -17.90 -18.96 -38.40
CA LYS A 542 -18.03 -20.24 -39.10
C LYS A 542 -18.65 -19.98 -40.47
N LYS A 543 -18.02 -20.47 -41.53
CA LYS A 543 -18.66 -20.47 -42.85
C LYS A 543 -19.92 -21.36 -42.82
N LEU A 544 -21.00 -20.84 -43.37
CA LEU A 544 -22.23 -21.62 -43.52
C LEU A 544 -21.92 -22.92 -44.26
N THR A 545 -22.23 -24.05 -43.63
CA THR A 545 -22.11 -25.39 -44.24
C THR A 545 -23.47 -25.88 -44.69
N ASN A 546 -23.50 -26.76 -45.72
CA ASN A 546 -24.72 -27.40 -46.19
C ASN A 546 -25.47 -28.14 -45.07
N ILE A 547 -26.79 -28.13 -45.10
CA ILE A 547 -27.71 -28.76 -44.11
C ILE A 547 -27.29 -30.19 -43.73
N ARG A 548 -26.71 -30.96 -44.66
CA ARG A 548 -26.23 -32.32 -44.42
C ARG A 548 -25.01 -32.43 -43.49
N ALA A 549 -24.25 -31.36 -43.29
CA ALA A 549 -23.09 -31.31 -42.39
C ALA A 549 -23.44 -30.77 -41.00
N ALA A 550 -24.56 -30.09 -40.83
CA ALA A 550 -24.99 -29.47 -39.57
C ALA A 550 -25.28 -30.48 -38.43
N GLY A 551 -25.58 -31.75 -38.75
CA GLY A 551 -25.84 -32.81 -37.79
C GLY A 551 -24.60 -33.46 -37.15
N LYS A 552 -23.38 -33.04 -37.51
CA LYS A 552 -22.10 -33.56 -36.99
C LYS A 552 -21.26 -32.52 -36.25
N ASP A 553 -21.86 -31.41 -35.83
CA ASP A 553 -21.12 -30.41 -35.07
C ASP A 553 -20.90 -30.93 -33.63
N ASP A 554 -19.65 -31.26 -33.31
CA ASP A 554 -19.22 -31.51 -31.93
C ASP A 554 -19.42 -30.25 -31.10
N ALA A 555 -19.82 -30.42 -29.83
CA ALA A 555 -20.00 -29.33 -28.90
C ALA A 555 -18.66 -28.58 -28.73
N MET A 556 -18.59 -27.35 -29.20
CA MET A 556 -17.40 -26.50 -29.04
C MET A 556 -17.35 -25.96 -27.61
N LEU A 557 -16.65 -26.67 -26.73
CA LEU A 557 -16.44 -26.22 -25.34
C LEU A 557 -15.31 -25.21 -25.25
N LEU A 558 -15.60 -24.04 -24.72
CA LEU A 558 -14.58 -23.02 -24.38
C LEU A 558 -14.16 -23.19 -22.95
N ILE A 559 -12.84 -23.16 -22.73
CA ILE A 559 -12.23 -23.03 -21.41
C ILE A 559 -12.50 -21.60 -20.93
N PRO A 560 -12.99 -21.41 -19.68
CA PRO A 560 -13.21 -20.07 -19.14
C PRO A 560 -11.93 -19.22 -19.25
N PRO A 561 -12.01 -17.99 -19.75
CA PRO A 561 -10.84 -17.14 -19.89
C PRO A 561 -10.29 -16.73 -18.52
N ARG A 562 -8.96 -16.56 -18.45
CA ARG A 562 -8.29 -16.00 -17.26
C ARG A 562 -8.61 -14.51 -17.17
N ARG A 563 -9.45 -14.12 -16.21
CA ARG A 563 -9.66 -12.71 -15.89
C ARG A 563 -8.59 -12.24 -14.93
N MET A 564 -7.95 -11.14 -15.26
CA MET A 564 -6.91 -10.55 -14.44
C MET A 564 -7.50 -9.44 -13.55
N SER A 565 -7.10 -9.41 -12.28
CA SER A 565 -7.25 -8.21 -11.46
C SER A 565 -6.32 -7.09 -11.97
N LEU A 566 -6.49 -5.88 -11.49
CA LEU A 566 -5.62 -4.76 -11.85
C LEU A 566 -4.16 -5.07 -11.52
N GLU A 567 -3.89 -5.61 -10.35
CA GLU A 567 -2.53 -5.98 -9.91
C GLU A 567 -1.92 -7.06 -10.80
N GLN A 568 -2.73 -8.06 -11.16
CA GLN A 568 -2.28 -9.10 -12.07
C GLN A 568 -1.97 -8.55 -13.47
N ALA A 569 -2.78 -7.59 -13.95
CA ALA A 569 -2.55 -6.93 -15.23
C ALA A 569 -1.27 -6.06 -15.21
N ILE A 570 -1.06 -5.29 -14.13
CA ILE A 570 0.15 -4.49 -13.93
C ILE A 570 1.40 -5.37 -13.89
N ALA A 571 1.31 -6.50 -13.20
CA ALA A 571 2.41 -7.45 -13.08
C ALA A 571 2.70 -8.23 -14.38
N TYR A 572 1.70 -8.39 -15.23
CA TYR A 572 1.78 -9.17 -16.48
C TYR A 572 2.36 -8.39 -17.66
N VAL A 573 2.08 -7.09 -17.74
CA VAL A 573 2.42 -6.23 -18.88
C VAL A 573 3.93 -6.08 -19.10
N GLU A 574 4.37 -6.14 -20.36
CA GLU A 574 5.77 -5.90 -20.78
C GLU A 574 5.97 -4.45 -21.26
N ASP A 575 7.21 -4.07 -21.59
CA ASP A 575 7.58 -2.68 -21.90
C ASP A 575 6.89 -2.12 -23.15
N ASP A 576 6.52 -2.99 -24.09
CA ASP A 576 5.78 -2.66 -25.32
C ASP A 576 4.26 -2.79 -25.17
N GLU A 577 3.77 -3.05 -23.96
CA GLU A 577 2.36 -3.27 -23.64
C GLU A 577 1.83 -2.20 -22.68
N LEU A 578 0.52 -2.03 -22.65
CA LEU A 578 -0.19 -1.12 -21.77
C LEU A 578 -1.42 -1.80 -21.15
N VAL A 579 -1.74 -1.40 -19.93
CA VAL A 579 -3.02 -1.75 -19.29
C VAL A 579 -3.99 -0.60 -19.50
N GLU A 580 -5.08 -0.85 -20.18
CA GLU A 580 -6.23 0.04 -20.32
C GLU A 580 -7.12 -0.12 -19.09
N VAL A 581 -7.31 0.93 -18.32
CA VAL A 581 -8.10 0.94 -17.08
C VAL A 581 -9.30 1.86 -17.26
N THR A 582 -10.49 1.29 -17.13
CA THR A 582 -11.76 2.02 -17.22
C THR A 582 -12.65 1.66 -16.02
N PRO A 583 -13.69 2.42 -15.71
CA PRO A 583 -14.61 2.09 -14.61
C PRO A 583 -15.19 0.67 -14.68
N SER A 584 -15.39 0.12 -15.88
CA SER A 584 -16.05 -1.17 -16.10
C SER A 584 -15.13 -2.30 -16.55
N ALA A 585 -13.91 -2.00 -17.05
CA ALA A 585 -13.04 -3.01 -17.62
C ALA A 585 -11.55 -2.74 -17.39
N ILE A 586 -10.78 -3.80 -17.37
CA ILE A 586 -9.32 -3.82 -17.43
C ILE A 586 -8.94 -4.62 -18.67
N ARG A 587 -8.20 -4.01 -19.59
CA ARG A 587 -7.79 -4.63 -20.86
C ARG A 587 -6.28 -4.48 -21.03
N LEU A 588 -5.68 -5.45 -21.70
CA LEU A 588 -4.27 -5.39 -22.09
C LEU A 588 -4.18 -5.09 -23.57
N ARG A 589 -3.27 -4.23 -23.97
CA ARG A 589 -3.02 -3.91 -25.37
C ARG A 589 -1.56 -3.65 -25.65
N LYS A 590 -1.17 -3.76 -26.92
CA LYS A 590 0.13 -3.28 -27.35
C LYS A 590 0.18 -1.75 -27.34
N ARG A 591 1.35 -1.18 -27.08
CA ARG A 591 1.60 0.28 -27.15
C ARG A 591 1.31 0.80 -28.55
N HIS A 592 1.87 0.14 -29.56
CA HIS A 592 1.59 0.39 -30.96
C HIS A 592 0.52 -0.59 -31.44
N LEU A 593 -0.64 -0.07 -31.82
CA LEU A 593 -1.77 -0.91 -32.24
C LEU A 593 -1.53 -1.53 -33.63
N ASP A 594 -0.94 -0.76 -34.56
CA ASP A 594 -0.67 -1.22 -35.90
C ASP A 594 0.50 -2.25 -35.95
N PRO A 595 0.33 -3.41 -36.61
CA PRO A 595 1.37 -4.44 -36.70
C PRO A 595 2.66 -3.99 -37.39
N HIS A 596 2.56 -3.05 -38.33
CA HIS A 596 3.76 -2.53 -39.05
C HIS A 596 4.56 -1.58 -38.13
N GLU A 597 3.86 -0.78 -37.32
CA GLU A 597 4.52 0.08 -36.35
C GLU A 597 5.21 -0.75 -35.27
N ARG A 598 4.60 -1.84 -34.76
CA ARG A 598 5.23 -2.77 -33.83
C ARG A 598 6.56 -3.31 -34.37
N LYS A 599 6.55 -3.87 -35.56
CA LYS A 599 7.76 -4.39 -36.24
C LYS A 599 8.84 -3.34 -36.45
N ARG A 600 8.43 -2.09 -36.70
CA ARG A 600 9.37 -0.98 -36.89
C ARG A 600 10.01 -0.56 -35.56
N SER A 601 9.23 -0.58 -34.46
CA SER A 601 9.70 -0.27 -33.12
C SER A 601 10.67 -1.35 -32.60
N GLU A 602 10.37 -2.63 -32.83
CA GLU A 602 11.25 -3.76 -32.49
C GLU A 602 12.63 -3.63 -33.14
N ARG A 603 12.68 -3.36 -34.42
CA ARG A 603 13.95 -3.17 -35.18
C ARG A 603 14.77 -2.00 -34.65
N ARG A 604 14.11 -0.87 -34.27
CA ARG A 604 14.82 0.28 -33.69
C ARG A 604 15.39 -0.03 -32.32
N GLY A 605 14.66 -0.78 -31.49
CA GLY A 605 15.14 -1.21 -30.17
C GLY A 605 16.33 -2.19 -30.28
N GLU A 606 16.37 -3.04 -31.30
CA GLU A 606 17.50 -3.92 -31.57
C GLU A 606 18.73 -3.11 -32.02
N ASP A 607 18.56 -2.07 -32.85
CA ASP A 607 19.63 -1.19 -33.31
C ASP A 607 20.22 -0.30 -32.18
N GLU A 608 19.41 0.10 -31.19
CA GLU A 608 19.88 0.87 -30.03
C GLU A 608 20.55 0.01 -28.96
N ALA A 609 20.29 -1.30 -28.94
CA ALA A 609 20.87 -2.26 -28.00
C ALA A 609 22.17 -2.91 -28.50
N ALA A 610 22.50 -2.81 -29.82
CA ALA A 610 23.70 -3.31 -30.45
C ALA A 610 24.82 -2.27 -30.46
#